data_ba260695bb5953a4f5c1b8441a1ed27c
#
_entry.id   ba260695bb5953a4f5c1b8441a1ed27c
#
_cell.length_a   1.000
_cell.length_b   1.000
_cell.length_c   1.000
_cell.angle_alpha   90.00
_cell.angle_beta   90.00
_cell.angle_gamma   90.00
#
_symmetry.space_group_name_H-M   'P 1'
#
loop_
_entity.id
_entity.type
_entity.pdbx_description
1 polymer ?
#
loop_
_entity_poly.entity_id
_entity_poly.type
_entity_poly.pdbx_seq_one_letter_code
_entity_poly.pdbx_strand_id
1 'polypeptide(L)'
;KQSASEGTLIHETVEKILVGERPHINDSILPAVQAFFQFLEEKNIQVDSEFVEKQVVNYDERYAGTLDALALIDGKFGVLDIKTSQAIYRDYNLQTSAYMAALQRDFNNLQTRWILRIDQTKTCLKCGATLREKGGRKKIKLPWKNNGYSETAKNCQHQWSDLRGEIELKEFPYWQEDFKAFLGAKKLWEWENEYWLRQLGYL
;
A
#
# COMPACT_ATOMS: atom_id res chain seq x y z
N LYS A 1 14.95 10.51 4.70
CA LYS A 1 14.63 9.85 5.98
C LYS A 1 13.25 10.29 6.56
N GLN A 2 12.90 11.58 6.63
CA GLN A 2 11.61 12.04 7.22
C GLN A 2 10.37 11.54 6.46
N SER A 3 10.40 11.40 5.14
CA SER A 3 9.24 10.92 4.36
C SER A 3 8.96 9.44 4.59
N ALA A 4 10.00 8.65 4.82
CA ALA A 4 9.86 7.27 5.22
C ALA A 4 9.25 7.18 6.63
N SER A 5 9.66 8.06 7.57
CA SER A 5 9.14 8.07 8.93
C SER A 5 7.64 8.36 9.02
N GLU A 6 7.11 9.30 8.22
CA GLU A 6 5.65 9.57 8.20
C GLU A 6 4.87 8.37 7.65
N GLY A 7 5.32 7.78 6.53
CA GLY A 7 4.67 6.60 5.95
C GLY A 7 4.70 5.40 6.91
N THR A 8 5.83 5.17 7.54
CA THR A 8 5.98 4.11 8.55
C THR A 8 5.06 4.36 9.74
N LEU A 9 4.97 5.60 10.22
CA LEU A 9 4.11 5.94 11.34
C LEU A 9 2.62 5.72 11.03
N ILE A 10 2.16 6.07 9.82
CA ILE A 10 0.78 5.77 9.38
C ILE A 10 0.58 4.26 9.34
N HIS A 11 1.49 3.51 8.74
CA HIS A 11 1.40 2.06 8.57
C HIS A 11 1.28 1.35 9.93
N GLU A 12 2.24 1.58 10.83
CA GLU A 12 2.25 1.01 12.18
C GLU A 12 1.01 1.40 13.00
N THR A 13 0.52 2.63 12.83
CA THR A 13 -0.68 3.10 13.55
C THR A 13 -1.93 2.37 13.04
N VAL A 14 -2.06 2.21 11.72
CA VAL A 14 -3.18 1.54 11.07
C VAL A 14 -3.20 0.05 11.43
N GLU A 15 -2.07 -0.62 11.44
CA GLU A 15 -1.94 -2.03 11.86
C GLU A 15 -2.41 -2.24 13.30
N LYS A 16 -1.99 -1.39 14.22
CA LYS A 16 -2.45 -1.43 15.61
C LYS A 16 -3.96 -1.25 15.72
N ILE A 17 -4.54 -0.33 14.94
CA ILE A 17 -5.99 -0.14 14.90
C ILE A 17 -6.71 -1.38 14.35
N LEU A 18 -6.16 -2.02 13.32
CA LEU A 18 -6.75 -3.24 12.73
C LEU A 18 -6.82 -4.40 13.71
N VAL A 19 -5.87 -4.52 14.63
CA VAL A 19 -5.89 -5.53 15.70
C VAL A 19 -6.67 -5.09 16.95
N GLY A 20 -7.38 -3.96 16.89
CA GLY A 20 -8.23 -3.46 17.97
C GLY A 20 -7.49 -2.67 19.06
N GLU A 21 -6.22 -2.34 18.86
CA GLU A 21 -5.47 -1.48 19.77
C GLU A 21 -5.92 -0.01 19.63
N ARG A 22 -5.62 0.77 20.65
CA ARG A 22 -5.86 2.23 20.68
C ARG A 22 -4.53 2.98 20.80
N PRO A 23 -3.74 3.07 19.72
CA PRO A 23 -2.45 3.73 19.75
C PRO A 23 -2.61 5.23 19.98
N HIS A 24 -1.60 5.87 20.57
CA HIS A 24 -1.49 7.33 20.54
C HIS A 24 -1.27 7.80 19.10
N ILE A 25 -2.13 8.68 18.62
CA ILE A 25 -2.07 9.21 17.25
C ILE A 25 -1.29 10.51 17.26
N ASN A 26 -0.22 10.56 16.48
CA ASN A 26 0.56 11.79 16.30
C ASN A 26 -0.22 12.78 15.42
N ASP A 27 -0.20 14.07 15.78
CA ASP A 27 -0.91 15.13 15.07
C ASP A 27 -0.52 15.22 13.60
N SER A 28 0.71 14.87 13.24
CA SER A 28 1.20 14.90 11.85
C SER A 28 0.52 13.92 10.93
N ILE A 29 -0.08 12.85 11.46
CA ILE A 29 -0.79 11.80 10.69
C ILE A 29 -2.28 11.75 11.00
N LEU A 30 -2.77 12.64 11.88
CA LEU A 30 -4.15 12.64 12.30
C LEU A 30 -5.17 12.66 11.14
N PRO A 31 -5.00 13.46 10.06
CA PRO A 31 -5.94 13.43 8.93
C PRO A 31 -6.00 12.08 8.22
N ALA A 32 -4.86 11.41 8.02
CA ALA A 32 -4.81 10.08 7.41
C ALA A 32 -5.53 9.03 8.27
N VAL A 33 -5.29 9.07 9.59
CA VAL A 33 -5.93 8.12 10.53
C VAL A 33 -7.42 8.38 10.67
N GLN A 34 -7.86 9.64 10.68
CA GLN A 34 -9.29 9.98 10.68
C GLN A 34 -10.01 9.44 9.42
N ALA A 35 -9.38 9.60 8.24
CA ALA A 35 -9.92 9.04 7.00
C ALA A 35 -9.97 7.50 7.06
N PHE A 36 -8.99 6.87 7.70
CA PHE A 36 -9.00 5.43 7.91
C PHE A 36 -10.14 4.97 8.83
N PHE A 37 -10.42 5.67 9.92
CA PHE A 37 -11.57 5.36 10.77
C PHE A 37 -12.90 5.45 10.02
N GLN A 38 -13.10 6.52 9.24
CA GLN A 38 -14.29 6.66 8.40
C GLN A 38 -14.42 5.51 7.41
N PHE A 39 -13.31 5.11 6.80
CA PHE A 39 -13.27 3.96 5.89
C PHE A 39 -13.66 2.64 6.58
N LEU A 40 -13.22 2.41 7.83
CA LEU A 40 -13.61 1.22 8.60
C LEU A 40 -15.10 1.21 8.95
N GLU A 41 -15.71 2.38 9.18
CA GLU A 41 -17.15 2.50 9.42
C GLU A 41 -17.97 2.21 8.16
N GLU A 42 -17.46 2.61 6.97
CA GLU A 42 -18.13 2.42 5.69
C GLU A 42 -17.97 1.01 5.11
N LYS A 43 -16.89 0.33 5.47
CA LYS A 43 -16.54 -0.99 4.95
C LYS A 43 -16.63 -2.06 6.01
N ASN A 44 -17.25 -3.18 5.64
CA ASN A 44 -17.27 -4.36 6.50
C ASN A 44 -15.92 -5.10 6.38
N ILE A 45 -14.96 -4.67 7.19
CA ILE A 45 -13.62 -5.25 7.24
C ILE A 45 -13.45 -6.01 8.54
N GLN A 46 -13.06 -7.27 8.44
CA GLN A 46 -12.72 -8.12 9.57
C GLN A 46 -11.28 -8.60 9.39
N VAL A 47 -10.46 -8.41 10.40
CA VAL A 47 -9.06 -8.83 10.45
C VAL A 47 -8.84 -9.60 11.75
N ASP A 48 -8.21 -10.76 11.66
CA ASP A 48 -7.76 -11.50 12.84
C ASP A 48 -6.33 -11.08 13.17
N SER A 49 -6.08 -10.78 14.43
CA SER A 49 -4.76 -10.34 14.92
C SER A 49 -3.64 -11.35 14.64
N GLU A 50 -3.97 -12.66 14.53
CA GLU A 50 -3.02 -13.69 14.13
C GLU A 50 -2.47 -13.50 12.71
N PHE A 51 -3.18 -12.75 11.88
CA PHE A 51 -2.89 -12.54 10.46
C PHE A 51 -2.47 -11.12 10.13
N VAL A 52 -2.03 -10.35 11.13
CA VAL A 52 -1.41 -9.03 10.94
C VAL A 52 0.10 -9.17 11.12
N GLU A 53 0.90 -8.53 10.26
CA GLU A 53 2.38 -8.62 10.25
C GLU A 53 2.88 -10.08 10.21
N LYS A 54 2.14 -10.96 9.54
CA LYS A 54 2.46 -12.38 9.47
C LYS A 54 3.58 -12.67 8.48
N GLN A 55 4.58 -13.41 8.94
CA GLN A 55 5.60 -13.94 8.05
C GLN A 55 5.04 -15.08 7.18
N VAL A 56 5.36 -15.02 5.90
CA VAL A 56 5.01 -16.03 4.92
C VAL A 56 6.26 -16.53 4.21
N VAL A 57 6.30 -17.83 3.93
CA VAL A 57 7.44 -18.48 3.27
C VAL A 57 6.94 -19.35 2.12
N ASN A 58 7.52 -19.19 0.96
CA ASN A 58 7.34 -20.12 -0.15
C ASN A 58 8.64 -20.93 -0.32
N TYR A 59 8.62 -22.16 0.15
CA TYR A 59 9.78 -23.05 0.12
C TYR A 59 10.14 -23.52 -1.30
N ASP A 60 9.15 -23.69 -2.17
CA ASP A 60 9.39 -24.17 -3.54
C ASP A 60 10.12 -23.11 -4.36
N GLU A 61 9.64 -21.88 -4.26
CA GLU A 61 10.21 -20.73 -4.99
C GLU A 61 11.27 -19.98 -4.18
N ARG A 62 11.55 -20.42 -2.94
CA ARG A 62 12.60 -19.88 -2.05
C ARG A 62 12.53 -18.36 -1.87
N TYR A 63 11.40 -17.87 -1.37
CA TYR A 63 11.26 -16.50 -0.90
C TYR A 63 10.43 -16.44 0.37
N ALA A 64 10.61 -15.37 1.11
CA ALA A 64 9.84 -15.04 2.30
C ALA A 64 9.47 -13.57 2.29
N GLY A 65 8.49 -13.21 3.09
CA GLY A 65 8.08 -11.83 3.32
C GLY A 65 7.17 -11.72 4.53
N THR A 66 6.81 -10.50 4.87
CA THR A 66 5.81 -10.19 5.89
C THR A 66 4.63 -9.54 5.20
N LEU A 67 3.45 -10.12 5.32
CA LEU A 67 2.22 -9.53 4.82
C LEU A 67 1.65 -8.57 5.88
N ASP A 68 1.00 -7.50 5.44
CA ASP A 68 0.41 -6.54 6.37
C ASP A 68 -0.80 -7.15 7.08
N ALA A 69 -1.74 -7.76 6.33
CA ALA A 69 -2.87 -8.48 6.93
C ALA A 69 -3.52 -9.50 5.99
N LEU A 70 -4.21 -10.49 6.56
CA LEU A 70 -5.32 -11.18 5.91
C LEU A 70 -6.63 -10.57 6.38
N ALA A 71 -7.53 -10.31 5.46
CA ALA A 71 -8.80 -9.65 5.75
C ALA A 71 -9.99 -10.34 5.07
N LEU A 72 -11.13 -10.25 5.74
CA LEU A 72 -12.42 -10.50 5.13
C LEU A 72 -13.06 -9.13 4.85
N ILE A 73 -13.21 -8.78 3.57
CA ILE A 73 -13.77 -7.50 3.14
C ILE A 73 -14.98 -7.77 2.25
N ASP A 74 -16.14 -7.25 2.64
CA ASP A 74 -17.40 -7.44 1.93
C ASP A 74 -17.68 -8.93 1.59
N GLY A 75 -17.32 -9.85 2.51
CA GLY A 75 -17.53 -11.30 2.37
C GLY A 75 -16.49 -12.05 1.54
N LYS A 76 -15.45 -11.41 1.04
CA LYS A 76 -14.31 -12.03 0.36
C LYS A 76 -13.11 -12.12 1.30
N PHE A 77 -12.41 -13.25 1.30
CA PHE A 77 -11.20 -13.47 2.08
C PHE A 77 -9.95 -13.28 1.21
N GLY A 78 -8.98 -12.50 1.68
CA GLY A 78 -7.81 -12.20 0.88
C GLY A 78 -6.68 -11.48 1.61
N VAL A 79 -5.62 -11.22 0.85
CA VAL A 79 -4.46 -10.44 1.29
C VAL A 79 -4.79 -8.95 1.24
N LEU A 80 -4.55 -8.24 2.32
CA LEU A 80 -4.62 -6.78 2.41
C LEU A 80 -3.21 -6.21 2.59
N ASP A 81 -2.80 -5.34 1.67
CA ASP A 81 -1.49 -4.70 1.67
C ASP A 81 -1.68 -3.17 1.78
N ILE A 82 -1.03 -2.57 2.77
CA ILE A 82 -1.18 -1.15 3.12
C ILE A 82 -0.06 -0.34 2.49
N LYS A 83 -0.41 0.69 1.75
CA LYS A 83 0.57 1.57 1.09
C LYS A 83 0.34 3.03 1.44
N THR A 84 1.41 3.71 1.85
CA THR A 84 1.41 5.16 2.15
C THR A 84 2.04 5.95 1.01
N SER A 85 1.55 5.77 -0.19
CA SER A 85 2.07 6.34 -1.44
C SER A 85 1.09 7.29 -2.11
N GLN A 86 1.57 8.06 -3.12
CA GLN A 86 0.72 9.00 -3.88
C GLN A 86 -0.32 8.33 -4.78
N ALA A 87 -0.09 7.06 -5.14
CA ALA A 87 -0.96 6.29 -6.02
C ALA A 87 -0.75 4.80 -5.75
N ILE A 88 -1.67 3.99 -6.19
CA ILE A 88 -1.48 2.53 -6.27
C ILE A 88 -0.66 2.25 -7.52
N TYR A 89 0.60 1.82 -7.32
CA TYR A 89 1.50 1.48 -8.41
C TYR A 89 1.38 0.01 -8.78
N ARG A 90 1.65 -0.30 -10.06
CA ARG A 90 1.47 -1.65 -10.60
C ARG A 90 2.41 -2.69 -9.97
N ASP A 91 3.61 -2.27 -9.58
CA ASP A 91 4.62 -3.13 -8.95
C ASP A 91 4.21 -3.67 -7.57
N TYR A 92 3.26 -3.02 -6.88
CA TYR A 92 2.68 -3.58 -5.65
C TYR A 92 1.98 -4.91 -5.87
N ASN A 93 1.48 -5.14 -7.09
CA ASN A 93 0.88 -6.42 -7.46
C ASN A 93 1.88 -7.59 -7.49
N LEU A 94 3.16 -7.32 -7.71
CA LEU A 94 4.21 -8.35 -7.65
C LEU A 94 4.32 -8.90 -6.23
N GLN A 95 4.43 -8.01 -5.25
CA GLN A 95 4.54 -8.37 -3.84
C GLN A 95 3.30 -9.14 -3.35
N THR A 96 2.11 -8.59 -3.59
CA THR A 96 0.86 -9.21 -3.13
C THR A 96 0.56 -10.54 -3.83
N SER A 97 0.97 -10.72 -5.09
CA SER A 97 0.85 -12.01 -5.78
C SER A 97 1.77 -13.08 -5.20
N ALA A 98 2.97 -12.70 -4.75
CA ALA A 98 3.87 -13.60 -4.05
C ALA A 98 3.26 -14.05 -2.71
N TYR A 99 2.62 -13.15 -1.96
CA TYR A 99 1.90 -13.53 -0.75
C TYR A 99 0.74 -14.49 -1.04
N MET A 100 -0.06 -14.23 -2.08
CA MET A 100 -1.12 -15.16 -2.51
C MET A 100 -0.57 -16.56 -2.79
N ALA A 101 0.50 -16.65 -3.57
CA ALA A 101 1.11 -17.94 -3.91
C ALA A 101 1.68 -18.69 -2.70
N ALA A 102 2.30 -17.96 -1.75
CA ALA A 102 2.82 -18.57 -0.53
C ALA A 102 1.71 -19.13 0.38
N LEU A 103 0.56 -18.46 0.41
CA LEU A 103 -0.55 -18.78 1.31
C LEU A 103 -1.56 -19.79 0.74
N GLN A 104 -1.53 -20.11 -0.56
CA GLN A 104 -2.47 -21.05 -1.18
C GLN A 104 -2.45 -22.45 -0.56
N ARG A 105 -1.35 -22.86 0.06
CA ARG A 105 -1.25 -24.16 0.75
C ARG A 105 -2.01 -24.18 2.07
N ASP A 106 -2.00 -23.05 2.77
CA ASP A 106 -2.57 -22.94 4.11
C ASP A 106 -4.04 -22.50 4.07
N PHE A 107 -4.46 -21.80 3.03
CA PHE A 107 -5.79 -21.20 2.89
C PHE A 107 -6.43 -21.53 1.54
N ASN A 108 -7.20 -22.61 1.49
CA ASN A 108 -7.94 -23.03 0.28
C ASN A 108 -9.03 -22.03 -0.15
N ASN A 109 -9.48 -21.17 0.77
CA ASN A 109 -10.53 -20.18 0.56
C ASN A 109 -9.99 -18.77 0.29
N LEU A 110 -8.69 -18.61 0.04
CA LEU A 110 -8.10 -17.33 -0.31
C LEU A 110 -8.52 -16.92 -1.73
N GLN A 111 -9.30 -15.84 -1.86
CA GLN A 111 -10.01 -15.50 -3.09
C GLN A 111 -9.37 -14.34 -3.84
N THR A 112 -8.84 -13.35 -3.11
CA THR A 112 -8.46 -12.08 -3.70
C THR A 112 -7.36 -11.38 -2.92
N ARG A 113 -6.96 -10.21 -3.38
CA ARG A 113 -6.02 -9.32 -2.70
C ARG A 113 -6.42 -7.88 -2.93
N TRP A 114 -6.11 -7.04 -1.95
CA TRP A 114 -6.35 -5.61 -2.00
C TRP A 114 -5.08 -4.83 -1.71
N ILE A 115 -5.02 -3.65 -2.30
CA ILE A 115 -4.08 -2.60 -1.89
C ILE A 115 -4.92 -1.48 -1.27
N LEU A 116 -4.65 -1.19 0.00
CA LEU A 116 -5.22 -0.07 0.74
C LEU A 116 -4.20 1.07 0.75
N ARG A 117 -4.44 2.08 -0.06
CA ARG A 117 -3.62 3.28 -0.08
C ARG A 117 -4.15 4.28 0.94
N ILE A 118 -3.28 4.73 1.83
CA ILE A 118 -3.54 5.76 2.84
C ILE A 118 -2.54 6.88 2.63
N ASP A 119 -3.02 8.09 2.39
CA ASP A 119 -2.19 9.26 2.19
C ASP A 119 -2.85 10.50 2.80
N GLN A 120 -2.16 11.63 2.76
CA GLN A 120 -2.73 12.91 3.15
C GLN A 120 -2.21 14.03 2.25
N THR A 121 -3.12 14.89 1.81
CA THR A 121 -2.83 15.96 0.84
C THR A 121 -3.61 17.21 1.15
N LYS A 122 -3.16 18.33 0.54
CA LYS A 122 -3.93 19.57 0.45
C LYS A 122 -4.39 19.74 -0.99
N THR A 123 -5.60 20.24 -1.18
CA THR A 123 -6.16 20.51 -2.51
C THR A 123 -6.23 22.01 -2.77
N CYS A 124 -5.82 22.45 -3.93
CA CYS A 124 -5.99 23.85 -4.31
C CYS A 124 -7.45 24.17 -4.57
N LEU A 125 -8.01 25.12 -3.81
CA LEU A 125 -9.40 25.55 -3.91
C LEU A 125 -9.75 26.22 -5.25
N LYS A 126 -8.73 26.69 -6.01
CA LYS A 126 -8.92 27.38 -7.28
C LYS A 126 -8.84 26.44 -8.49
N CYS A 127 -7.86 25.53 -8.52
CA CYS A 127 -7.60 24.72 -9.72
C CYS A 127 -7.68 23.22 -9.50
N GLY A 128 -7.86 22.75 -8.26
CA GLY A 128 -7.91 21.33 -7.92
C GLY A 128 -6.56 20.61 -7.97
N ALA A 129 -5.43 21.34 -8.06
CA ALA A 129 -4.11 20.72 -7.90
C ALA A 129 -3.96 20.17 -6.49
N THR A 130 -3.21 19.08 -6.33
CA THR A 130 -2.92 18.50 -5.02
C THR A 130 -1.50 18.81 -4.60
N LEU A 131 -1.31 19.17 -3.32
CA LEU A 131 -0.03 19.37 -2.67
C LEU A 131 0.20 18.28 -1.64
N ARG A 132 1.28 17.56 -1.81
CA ARG A 132 1.78 16.60 -0.84
C ARG A 132 3.09 17.08 -0.26
N GLU A 133 3.12 17.23 1.05
CA GLU A 133 4.32 17.58 1.79
C GLU A 133 4.77 16.34 2.57
N LYS A 134 5.83 15.68 2.12
CA LYS A 134 6.36 14.48 2.78
C LYS A 134 7.88 14.53 2.79
N GLY A 135 8.46 14.37 3.98
CA GLY A 135 9.90 14.37 4.17
C GLY A 135 10.58 15.68 3.79
N GLY A 136 9.93 16.81 4.04
CA GLY A 136 10.45 18.14 3.72
C GLY A 136 10.40 18.48 2.23
N ARG A 137 9.81 17.61 1.38
CA ARG A 137 9.64 17.86 -0.06
C ARG A 137 8.19 18.21 -0.36
N LYS A 138 8.00 19.29 -1.09
CA LYS A 138 6.69 19.69 -1.62
C LYS A 138 6.54 19.17 -3.04
N LYS A 139 5.49 18.38 -3.28
CA LYS A 139 5.17 17.88 -4.60
C LYS A 139 3.77 18.31 -4.98
N ILE A 140 3.68 19.11 -6.03
CA ILE A 140 2.41 19.56 -6.60
C ILE A 140 2.10 18.69 -7.80
N LYS A 141 0.89 18.12 -7.82
CA LYS A 141 0.33 17.38 -8.96
C LYS A 141 -0.82 18.21 -9.52
N LEU A 142 -0.68 18.64 -10.76
CA LEU A 142 -1.73 19.35 -11.47
C LEU A 142 -2.85 18.39 -11.91
N PRO A 143 -4.11 18.84 -11.93
CA PRO A 143 -5.21 18.03 -12.42
C PRO A 143 -5.07 17.80 -13.94
N TRP A 144 -5.22 16.53 -14.34
CA TRP A 144 -5.25 16.15 -15.75
C TRP A 144 -6.69 16.28 -16.29
N LYS A 145 -6.89 17.03 -17.36
CA LYS A 145 -8.19 17.19 -18.03
C LYS A 145 -8.03 17.12 -19.55
N ASN A 146 -8.91 16.40 -20.22
CA ASN A 146 -9.06 16.41 -21.69
C ASN A 146 -7.74 16.32 -22.45
N ASN A 147 -6.93 15.32 -22.19
CA ASN A 147 -5.63 15.06 -22.84
C ASN A 147 -4.50 16.04 -22.50
N GLY A 148 -4.57 16.76 -21.38
CA GLY A 148 -3.49 17.64 -20.94
C GLY A 148 -3.68 18.24 -19.55
N TYR A 149 -2.67 18.97 -19.10
CA TYR A 149 -2.78 19.80 -17.91
C TYR A 149 -3.53 21.08 -18.27
N SER A 150 -4.48 21.47 -17.40
CA SER A 150 -5.19 22.74 -17.56
C SER A 150 -4.23 23.93 -17.51
N GLU A 151 -4.27 24.81 -18.51
CA GLU A 151 -3.47 26.05 -18.51
C GLU A 151 -3.75 26.92 -17.28
N THR A 152 -5.00 26.93 -16.81
CA THR A 152 -5.36 27.63 -15.56
C THR A 152 -4.70 27.03 -14.35
N ALA A 153 -4.39 25.73 -14.35
CA ALA A 153 -3.68 25.08 -13.26
C ALA A 153 -2.18 25.33 -13.30
N LYS A 154 -1.57 25.45 -14.50
CA LYS A 154 -0.15 25.76 -14.66
C LYS A 154 0.21 27.17 -14.14
N ASN A 155 -0.67 28.14 -14.34
CA ASN A 155 -0.46 29.51 -13.93
C ASN A 155 -1.20 29.91 -12.65
N CYS A 156 -1.67 28.93 -11.87
CA CYS A 156 -2.48 29.16 -10.69
C CYS A 156 -1.63 29.62 -9.49
N GLN A 157 -2.02 30.75 -8.91
CA GLN A 157 -1.59 31.13 -7.56
C GLN A 157 -2.39 30.29 -6.57
N HIS A 158 -1.84 29.13 -6.20
CA HIS A 158 -2.53 28.13 -5.41
C HIS A 158 -2.99 28.66 -4.05
N GLN A 159 -4.24 28.40 -3.73
CA GLN A 159 -4.82 28.55 -2.40
C GLN A 159 -5.14 27.17 -1.86
N TRP A 160 -4.35 26.70 -0.90
CA TRP A 160 -4.44 25.35 -0.38
C TRP A 160 -5.51 25.22 0.70
N SER A 161 -6.24 24.10 0.67
CA SER A 161 -7.11 23.67 1.75
C SER A 161 -6.30 23.23 2.98
N ASP A 162 -7.01 22.93 4.07
CA ASP A 162 -6.44 22.16 5.16
C ASP A 162 -5.99 20.77 4.67
N LEU A 163 -5.06 20.15 5.42
CA LEU A 163 -4.60 18.80 5.17
C LEU A 163 -5.75 17.81 5.37
N ARG A 164 -5.95 16.91 4.41
CA ARG A 164 -7.00 15.88 4.45
C ARG A 164 -6.40 14.51 4.19
N GLY A 165 -6.92 13.51 4.89
CA GLY A 165 -6.61 12.11 4.61
C GLY A 165 -7.27 11.65 3.31
N GLU A 166 -6.60 10.75 2.62
CA GLU A 166 -7.07 10.09 1.40
C GLU A 166 -7.00 8.58 1.59
N ILE A 167 -8.10 7.90 1.27
CA ILE A 167 -8.19 6.43 1.30
C ILE A 167 -8.58 5.95 -0.10
N GLU A 168 -7.90 4.91 -0.56
CA GLU A 168 -8.25 4.20 -1.78
C GLU A 168 -8.05 2.69 -1.55
N LEU A 169 -9.14 1.92 -1.64
CA LEU A 169 -9.08 0.46 -1.63
C LEU A 169 -9.26 -0.05 -3.06
N LYS A 170 -8.32 -0.85 -3.53
CA LYS A 170 -8.39 -1.46 -4.86
C LYS A 170 -8.21 -2.97 -4.79
N GLU A 171 -9.18 -3.70 -5.34
CA GLU A 171 -9.16 -5.16 -5.43
C GLU A 171 -8.43 -5.63 -6.70
N PHE A 172 -7.66 -6.72 -6.57
CA PHE A 172 -6.93 -7.38 -7.65
C PHE A 172 -7.14 -8.90 -7.56
N PRO A 173 -8.25 -9.43 -8.09
CA PRO A 173 -8.60 -10.85 -7.94
C PRO A 173 -7.69 -11.80 -8.74
N TYR A 174 -7.17 -11.34 -9.88
CA TYR A 174 -6.35 -12.17 -10.78
C TYR A 174 -4.86 -11.96 -10.46
N TRP A 175 -4.24 -12.92 -9.78
CA TRP A 175 -2.87 -12.78 -9.27
C TRP A 175 -1.82 -13.63 -10.02
N GLN A 176 -2.24 -14.63 -10.78
CA GLN A 176 -1.34 -15.64 -11.36
C GLN A 176 -0.34 -15.03 -12.35
N GLU A 177 -0.77 -14.08 -13.19
CA GLU A 177 0.13 -13.43 -14.16
C GLU A 177 1.10 -12.46 -13.45
N ASP A 178 0.65 -11.79 -12.40
CA ASP A 178 1.53 -10.94 -11.58
C ASP A 178 2.56 -11.80 -10.83
N PHE A 179 2.19 -13.01 -10.41
CA PHE A 179 3.12 -13.94 -9.78
C PHE A 179 4.18 -14.44 -10.77
N LYS A 180 3.83 -14.74 -12.03
CA LYS A 180 4.82 -15.05 -13.07
C LYS A 180 5.79 -13.88 -13.27
N ALA A 181 5.29 -12.66 -13.27
CA ALA A 181 6.13 -11.47 -13.36
C ALA A 181 7.04 -11.30 -12.14
N PHE A 182 6.54 -11.59 -10.92
CA PHE A 182 7.36 -11.64 -9.70
C PHE A 182 8.50 -12.65 -9.82
N LEU A 183 8.22 -13.87 -10.29
CA LEU A 183 9.25 -14.90 -10.51
C LEU A 183 10.29 -14.47 -11.55
N GLY A 184 9.87 -13.76 -12.60
CA GLY A 184 10.78 -13.15 -13.56
C GLY A 184 11.71 -12.11 -12.94
N ALA A 185 11.17 -11.22 -12.10
CA ALA A 185 11.94 -10.23 -11.37
C ALA A 185 12.90 -10.89 -10.36
N LYS A 186 12.43 -11.93 -9.65
CA LYS A 186 13.26 -12.74 -8.74
C LYS A 186 14.41 -13.39 -9.49
N LYS A 187 14.16 -13.96 -10.67
CA LYS A 187 15.20 -14.58 -11.49
C LYS A 187 16.24 -13.59 -11.98
N LEU A 188 15.82 -12.38 -12.32
CA LEU A 188 16.74 -11.30 -12.67
C LEU A 188 17.63 -10.92 -11.48
N TRP A 189 17.02 -10.76 -10.30
CA TRP A 189 17.76 -10.48 -9.08
C TRP A 189 18.73 -11.60 -8.71
N GLU A 190 18.34 -12.87 -8.85
CA GLU A 190 19.22 -14.03 -8.64
C GLU A 190 20.41 -14.01 -9.59
N TRP A 191 20.22 -13.67 -10.85
CA TRP A 191 21.29 -13.54 -11.84
C TRP A 191 22.26 -12.39 -11.47
N GLU A 192 21.75 -11.23 -11.09
CA GLU A 192 22.56 -10.08 -10.67
C GLU A 192 23.38 -10.38 -9.41
N ASN A 193 22.91 -11.27 -8.54
CA ASN A 193 23.53 -11.61 -7.26
C ASN A 193 24.13 -13.03 -7.24
N GLU A 194 24.30 -13.67 -8.39
CA GLU A 194 24.71 -15.08 -8.53
C GLU A 194 25.96 -15.41 -7.69
N TYR A 195 26.97 -14.57 -7.70
CA TYR A 195 28.21 -14.78 -6.95
C TYR A 195 27.95 -14.98 -5.45
N TRP A 196 27.20 -14.08 -4.84
CA TRP A 196 26.88 -14.14 -3.41
C TRP A 196 25.95 -15.28 -3.06
N LEU A 197 24.99 -15.57 -3.92
CA LEU A 197 24.02 -16.65 -3.72
C LEU A 197 24.70 -18.02 -3.75
N ARG A 198 25.72 -18.21 -4.60
CA ARG A 198 26.55 -19.42 -4.60
C ARG A 198 27.38 -19.56 -3.34
N GLN A 199 27.95 -18.46 -2.82
CA GLN A 199 28.71 -18.49 -1.56
C GLN A 199 27.83 -18.89 -0.37
N LEU A 200 26.55 -18.58 -0.40
CA LEU A 200 25.56 -18.93 0.63
C LEU A 200 24.93 -20.32 0.42
N GLY A 201 25.24 -21.02 -0.65
CA GLY A 201 24.64 -22.30 -1.00
C GLY A 201 23.17 -22.20 -1.43
N TYR A 202 22.74 -21.01 -1.87
CA TYR A 202 21.39 -20.78 -2.38
C TYR A 202 21.22 -21.27 -3.82
N LEU A 203 22.25 -21.11 -4.68
CA LEU A 203 22.37 -21.58 -6.07
C LEU A 203 23.39 -22.69 -6.18
#